data_5bc08e39cf36eb2a7a99e6c546b53752
#
_entry.id   5bc08e39cf36eb2a7a99e6c546b53752
#
_cell.length_a   1.000
_cell.length_b   1.000
_cell.length_c   1.000
_cell.angle_alpha   90.00
_cell.angle_beta   90.00
_cell.angle_gamma   90.00
#
_symmetry.space_group_name_H-M   'P 1'
#
loop_
_entity.id
_entity.type
_entity.pdbx_description
1 polymer ?
#
loop_
_entity_poly.entity_id
_entity_poly.type
_entity_poly.pdbx_seq_one_letter_code
_entity_poly.pdbx_strand_id
1 'polypeptide(L)'
;MISEKGFFILPSELFCNVLKNAPQDSNLNETLSRVFRNIEASSQGTDSSGDFKGLFSDYDVNNIKLADTVEGRNKRFVKLLQVISEMKLGSVNNNVIEAFGDAYEYLMGLYASNAGKSGGEYFTPAEVSMLLTRLGTNGKSSISSVYEITLQEMIPSLLAVA
;
A
#
# COMPACT_ATOMS: atom_id res chain seq x y z
N MET A 1 6.66 12.13 18.53
CA MET A 1 5.88 11.55 17.41
C MET A 1 6.34 12.09 16.05
N ILE A 2 6.30 13.41 15.78
CA ILE A 2 6.82 13.98 14.50
C ILE A 2 8.30 13.69 14.32
N SER A 3 9.13 13.87 15.36
CA SER A 3 10.58 13.58 15.34
C SER A 3 10.92 12.09 15.14
N GLU A 4 9.97 11.20 15.29
CA GLU A 4 10.21 9.75 15.24
C GLU A 4 9.58 9.10 14.01
N LYS A 5 8.40 9.60 13.59
CA LYS A 5 7.63 9.05 12.46
C LYS A 5 7.62 9.96 11.23
N GLY A 6 8.07 11.21 11.35
CA GLY A 6 8.08 12.16 10.25
C GLY A 6 6.73 12.75 9.88
N PHE A 7 5.64 12.33 10.50
CA PHE A 7 4.28 12.85 10.29
C PHE A 7 3.40 12.65 11.51
N PHE A 8 2.21 13.23 11.50
CA PHE A 8 1.17 12.94 12.51
C PHE A 8 -0.23 12.94 11.89
N ILE A 9 -1.16 12.28 12.58
CA ILE A 9 -2.58 12.26 12.25
C ILE A 9 -3.34 12.80 13.45
N LEU A 10 -4.26 13.73 13.22
CA LEU A 10 -5.11 14.26 14.29
C LEU A 10 -5.99 13.14 14.87
N PRO A 11 -6.29 13.14 16.17
CA PRO A 11 -7.15 12.11 16.76
C PRO A 11 -8.50 11.95 16.06
N SER A 12 -9.12 13.05 15.63
CA SER A 12 -10.37 13.04 14.86
C SER A 12 -10.25 12.43 13.47
N GLU A 13 -9.04 12.37 12.93
CA GLU A 13 -8.70 11.89 11.57
C GLU A 13 -8.13 10.48 11.57
N LEU A 14 -7.97 9.86 12.73
CA LEU A 14 -7.60 8.45 12.84
C LEU A 14 -8.65 7.58 12.15
N PHE A 15 -8.20 6.56 11.45
CA PHE A 15 -9.05 5.65 10.67
C PHE A 15 -10.27 5.15 11.45
N CYS A 16 -10.09 4.74 12.71
CA CYS A 16 -11.18 4.27 13.57
C CYS A 16 -12.26 5.33 13.82
N ASN A 17 -11.86 6.60 13.96
CA ASN A 17 -12.78 7.71 14.19
C ASN A 17 -13.49 8.12 12.89
N VAL A 18 -12.76 8.16 11.79
CA VAL A 18 -13.36 8.41 10.46
C VAL A 18 -14.36 7.31 10.11
N LEU A 19 -13.99 6.05 10.28
CA LEU A 19 -14.86 4.89 10.02
C LEU A 19 -16.15 4.96 10.86
N LYS A 20 -16.03 5.27 12.15
CA LYS A 20 -17.19 5.37 13.06
C LYS A 20 -18.20 6.44 12.62
N ASN A 21 -17.69 7.57 12.11
CA ASN A 21 -18.51 8.72 11.71
C ASN A 21 -18.97 8.62 10.25
N ALA A 22 -18.30 7.86 9.42
CA ALA A 22 -18.52 7.77 7.98
C ALA A 22 -19.98 7.52 7.56
N PRO A 23 -20.78 6.64 8.20
CA PRO A 23 -22.15 6.40 7.80
C PRO A 23 -23.09 7.63 7.97
N GLN A 24 -22.71 8.57 8.83
CA GLN A 24 -23.49 9.75 9.18
C GLN A 24 -22.91 11.03 8.54
N ASP A 25 -21.74 10.96 7.93
CA ASP A 25 -21.07 12.10 7.29
C ASP A 25 -21.56 12.27 5.85
N SER A 26 -22.47 13.21 5.63
CA SER A 26 -22.96 13.55 4.30
C SER A 26 -21.89 14.12 3.36
N ASN A 27 -20.76 14.60 3.91
CA ASN A 27 -19.63 15.18 3.20
C ASN A 27 -18.35 14.32 3.35
N LEU A 28 -18.50 13.01 3.46
CA LEU A 28 -17.38 12.08 3.68
C LEU A 28 -16.27 12.23 2.64
N ASN A 29 -16.59 12.50 1.37
CA ASN A 29 -15.62 12.78 0.32
C ASN A 29 -14.71 13.97 0.70
N GLU A 30 -15.28 15.08 1.17
CA GLU A 30 -14.49 16.24 1.61
C GLU A 30 -13.70 15.95 2.90
N THR A 31 -14.30 15.20 3.82
CA THR A 31 -13.60 14.74 5.04
C THR A 31 -12.35 13.93 4.68
N LEU A 32 -12.46 12.95 3.77
CA LEU A 32 -11.32 12.16 3.31
C LEU A 32 -10.27 13.01 2.61
N SER A 33 -10.69 13.91 1.71
CA SER A 33 -9.78 14.83 1.03
C SER A 33 -9.01 15.72 2.03
N ARG A 34 -9.66 16.20 3.08
CA ARG A 34 -9.03 16.97 4.15
C ARG A 34 -8.03 16.14 4.94
N VAL A 35 -8.39 14.92 5.31
CA VAL A 35 -7.49 13.98 6.03
C VAL A 35 -6.22 13.75 5.25
N PHE A 36 -6.31 13.45 3.95
CA PHE A 36 -5.14 13.22 3.09
C PHE A 36 -4.25 14.45 3.01
N ARG A 37 -4.82 15.63 2.78
CA ARG A 37 -4.07 16.89 2.78
C ARG A 37 -3.39 17.18 4.11
N ASN A 38 -4.05 16.89 5.22
CA ASN A 38 -3.48 17.12 6.55
C ASN A 38 -2.32 16.17 6.83
N ILE A 39 -2.40 14.90 6.40
CA ILE A 39 -1.30 13.94 6.51
C ILE A 39 -0.10 14.43 5.72
N GLU A 40 -0.27 14.80 4.45
CA GLU A 40 0.82 15.33 3.62
C GLU A 40 1.41 16.61 4.22
N ALA A 41 0.56 17.54 4.65
CA ALA A 41 1.01 18.80 5.25
C ALA A 41 1.79 18.59 6.55
N SER A 42 1.44 17.58 7.34
CA SER A 42 2.09 17.28 8.61
C SER A 42 3.53 16.79 8.46
N SER A 43 3.90 16.26 7.30
CA SER A 43 5.24 15.79 6.99
C SER A 43 6.18 16.89 6.51
N GLN A 44 5.66 18.07 6.17
CA GLN A 44 6.48 19.17 5.64
C GLN A 44 7.55 19.60 6.64
N GLY A 45 8.79 19.72 6.15
CA GLY A 45 9.95 20.09 6.98
C GLY A 45 10.53 18.94 7.80
N THR A 46 10.08 17.72 7.58
CA THR A 46 10.66 16.48 8.15
C THR A 46 11.44 15.69 7.08
N ASP A 47 12.23 14.72 7.51
CA ASP A 47 12.96 13.81 6.61
C ASP A 47 12.01 12.99 5.71
N SER A 48 10.78 12.75 6.17
CA SER A 48 9.73 12.02 5.43
C SER A 48 8.98 12.89 4.41
N SER A 49 9.29 14.18 4.30
CA SER A 49 8.54 15.10 3.42
C SER A 49 8.54 14.65 1.95
N GLY A 50 9.64 14.03 1.48
CA GLY A 50 9.73 13.50 0.13
C GLY A 50 8.77 12.34 -0.12
N ASP A 51 8.61 11.46 0.86
CA ASP A 51 7.80 10.25 0.76
C ASP A 51 6.29 10.56 0.76
N PHE A 52 5.89 11.63 1.47
CA PHE A 52 4.50 12.03 1.58
C PHE A 52 4.04 12.99 0.48
N LYS A 53 4.96 13.65 -0.21
CA LYS A 53 4.60 14.63 -1.24
C LYS A 53 3.88 13.98 -2.42
N GLY A 54 2.60 14.30 -2.58
CA GLY A 54 1.78 13.78 -3.65
C GLY A 54 1.34 12.32 -3.46
N LEU A 55 1.48 11.76 -2.25
CA LEU A 55 1.08 10.39 -1.93
C LEU A 55 -0.37 10.09 -2.28
N PHE A 56 -1.24 11.08 -2.13
CA PHE A 56 -2.67 10.97 -2.44
C PHE A 56 -3.09 11.72 -3.71
N SER A 57 -2.15 12.11 -4.57
CA SER A 57 -2.45 12.91 -5.79
C SER A 57 -3.39 12.20 -6.76
N ASP A 58 -3.32 10.88 -6.84
CA ASP A 58 -4.15 10.07 -7.73
C ASP A 58 -5.51 9.70 -7.13
N TYR A 59 -5.73 10.09 -5.87
CA TYR A 59 -6.97 9.78 -5.15
C TYR A 59 -7.99 10.90 -5.31
N ASP A 60 -8.77 10.84 -6.39
CA ASP A 60 -9.86 11.80 -6.65
C ASP A 60 -11.17 11.33 -6.02
N VAL A 61 -11.50 11.91 -4.86
CA VAL A 61 -12.73 11.63 -4.10
C VAL A 61 -14.00 12.08 -4.82
N ASN A 62 -13.87 12.95 -5.83
CA ASN A 62 -14.98 13.50 -6.58
C ASN A 62 -15.16 12.89 -7.97
N ASN A 63 -14.36 11.85 -8.30
CA ASN A 63 -14.39 11.21 -9.60
C ASN A 63 -15.76 10.64 -9.92
N ILE A 64 -16.30 11.00 -11.08
CA ILE A 64 -17.61 10.53 -11.58
C ILE A 64 -17.65 9.02 -11.80
N LYS A 65 -16.50 8.37 -12.04
CA LYS A 65 -16.42 6.90 -12.14
C LYS A 65 -16.79 6.19 -10.82
N LEU A 66 -16.69 6.89 -9.69
CA LEU A 66 -17.15 6.35 -8.41
C LEU A 66 -18.68 6.35 -8.35
N ALA A 67 -19.32 7.47 -8.64
CA ALA A 67 -20.77 7.62 -8.79
C ALA A 67 -21.07 9.05 -9.28
N ASP A 68 -22.22 9.21 -9.92
CA ASP A 68 -22.67 10.51 -10.45
C ASP A 68 -23.00 11.53 -9.35
N THR A 69 -23.45 11.06 -8.19
CA THR A 69 -23.85 11.88 -7.05
C THR A 69 -22.88 11.81 -5.89
N VAL A 70 -22.80 12.87 -5.08
CA VAL A 70 -22.00 12.90 -3.84
C VAL A 70 -22.45 11.79 -2.89
N GLU A 71 -23.76 11.62 -2.71
CA GLU A 71 -24.32 10.57 -1.87
C GLU A 71 -23.88 9.17 -2.35
N GLY A 72 -23.91 8.93 -3.65
CA GLY A 72 -23.47 7.67 -4.25
C GLY A 72 -21.98 7.41 -4.00
N ARG A 73 -21.12 8.43 -4.15
CA ARG A 73 -19.69 8.35 -3.84
C ARG A 73 -19.47 8.07 -2.35
N ASN A 74 -20.15 8.78 -1.47
CA ASN A 74 -20.01 8.57 -0.02
C ASN A 74 -20.45 7.17 0.41
N LYS A 75 -21.50 6.61 -0.15
CA LYS A 75 -21.90 5.20 0.09
C LYS A 75 -20.79 4.22 -0.29
N ARG A 76 -20.09 4.47 -1.40
CA ARG A 76 -18.96 3.63 -1.83
C ARG A 76 -17.77 3.77 -0.88
N PHE A 77 -17.47 4.99 -0.41
CA PHE A 77 -16.41 5.20 0.58
C PHE A 77 -16.71 4.54 1.91
N VAL A 78 -17.96 4.63 2.41
CA VAL A 78 -18.37 3.90 3.63
C VAL A 78 -18.09 2.40 3.46
N LYS A 79 -18.50 1.82 2.35
CA LYS A 79 -18.26 0.40 2.07
C LYS A 79 -16.77 0.06 1.98
N LEU A 80 -15.97 0.91 1.31
CA LEU A 80 -14.53 0.74 1.21
C LEU A 80 -13.86 0.76 2.59
N LEU A 81 -14.18 1.77 3.42
CA LEU A 81 -13.65 1.87 4.78
C LEU A 81 -14.03 0.65 5.64
N GLN A 82 -15.24 0.13 5.51
CA GLN A 82 -15.69 -1.08 6.18
C GLN A 82 -14.84 -2.30 5.75
N VAL A 83 -14.68 -2.51 4.45
CA VAL A 83 -13.85 -3.61 3.93
C VAL A 83 -12.40 -3.50 4.43
N ILE A 84 -11.81 -2.30 4.39
CA ILE A 84 -10.46 -2.08 4.92
C ILE A 84 -10.39 -2.42 6.41
N SER A 85 -11.43 -2.07 7.20
CA SER A 85 -11.46 -2.37 8.64
C SER A 85 -11.52 -3.87 8.97
N GLU A 86 -12.06 -4.66 8.05
CA GLU A 86 -12.15 -6.12 8.18
C GLU A 86 -10.86 -6.84 7.74
N MET A 87 -9.97 -6.13 7.04
CA MET A 87 -8.69 -6.70 6.58
C MET A 87 -7.79 -7.02 7.77
N LYS A 88 -7.29 -8.24 7.82
CA LYS A 88 -6.30 -8.67 8.81
C LYS A 88 -4.91 -8.23 8.35
N LEU A 89 -4.57 -6.98 8.53
CA LEU A 89 -3.27 -6.42 8.13
C LEU A 89 -2.09 -6.85 9.04
N GLY A 90 -2.32 -7.78 9.97
CA GLY A 90 -1.32 -8.22 10.93
C GLY A 90 -1.06 -7.21 12.06
N SER A 91 -0.22 -7.59 13.01
CA SER A 91 0.32 -6.64 13.99
C SER A 91 1.72 -6.21 13.58
N VAL A 92 2.13 -5.01 13.95
CA VAL A 92 3.45 -4.41 13.64
C VAL A 92 4.63 -5.33 14.00
N ASN A 93 4.42 -6.32 14.88
CA ASN A 93 5.44 -7.25 15.35
C ASN A 93 5.52 -8.56 14.54
N ASN A 94 4.60 -8.82 13.60
CA ASN A 94 4.56 -10.05 12.82
C ASN A 94 4.43 -9.71 11.31
N ASN A 95 5.55 -9.60 10.61
CA ASN A 95 5.66 -9.65 9.14
C ASN A 95 4.65 -8.81 8.32
N VAL A 96 4.34 -7.60 8.76
CA VAL A 96 3.45 -6.67 8.01
C VAL A 96 4.05 -6.33 6.64
N ILE A 97 5.37 -6.29 6.53
CA ILE A 97 6.09 -6.02 5.27
C ILE A 97 5.77 -7.10 4.23
N GLU A 98 5.72 -8.36 4.65
CA GLU A 98 5.41 -9.50 3.78
C GLU A 98 3.97 -9.41 3.23
N ALA A 99 2.99 -9.07 4.08
CA ALA A 99 1.60 -8.90 3.64
C ALA A 99 1.41 -7.76 2.63
N PHE A 100 2.18 -6.67 2.74
CA PHE A 100 2.17 -5.60 1.75
C PHE A 100 2.87 -6.01 0.45
N GLY A 101 3.95 -6.77 0.53
CA GLY A 101 4.62 -7.38 -0.62
C GLY A 101 3.66 -8.27 -1.43
N ASP A 102 2.98 -9.19 -0.76
CA ASP A 102 1.97 -10.08 -1.36
C ASP A 102 0.83 -9.30 -2.01
N ALA A 103 0.33 -8.25 -1.34
CA ALA A 103 -0.72 -7.39 -1.89
C ALA A 103 -0.24 -6.64 -3.13
N TYR A 104 1.00 -6.15 -3.14
CA TYR A 104 1.60 -5.48 -4.28
C TYR A 104 1.73 -6.43 -5.48
N GLU A 105 2.28 -7.63 -5.28
CA GLU A 105 2.37 -8.67 -6.32
C GLU A 105 1.00 -9.00 -6.92
N TYR A 106 0.00 -9.19 -6.06
CA TYR A 106 -1.36 -9.44 -6.51
C TYR A 106 -1.91 -8.31 -7.39
N LEU A 107 -1.70 -7.05 -6.99
CA LEU A 107 -2.13 -5.89 -7.78
C LEU A 107 -1.38 -5.82 -9.10
N MET A 108 -0.08 -6.06 -9.13
CA MET A 108 0.71 -6.10 -10.37
C MET A 108 0.22 -7.18 -11.33
N GLY A 109 -0.14 -8.37 -10.81
CA GLY A 109 -0.76 -9.43 -11.59
C GLY A 109 -2.10 -9.02 -12.22
N LEU A 110 -2.95 -8.32 -11.46
CA LEU A 110 -4.21 -7.78 -11.97
C LEU A 110 -4.00 -6.72 -13.05
N TYR A 111 -3.05 -5.80 -12.87
CA TYR A 111 -2.73 -4.78 -13.88
C TYR A 111 -2.20 -5.39 -15.16
N ALA A 112 -1.29 -6.35 -15.07
CA ALA A 112 -0.75 -7.06 -16.21
C ALA A 112 -1.85 -7.77 -17.01
N SER A 113 -2.78 -8.45 -16.33
CA SER A 113 -3.91 -9.14 -16.95
C SER A 113 -4.86 -8.16 -17.67
N ASN A 114 -5.18 -7.03 -17.04
CA ASN A 114 -6.06 -6.01 -17.62
C ASN A 114 -5.43 -5.24 -18.77
N ALA A 115 -4.11 -5.10 -18.81
CA ALA A 115 -3.39 -4.45 -19.88
C ALA A 115 -3.20 -5.35 -21.13
N GLY A 116 -3.63 -6.61 -21.07
CA GLY A 116 -3.44 -7.58 -22.16
C GLY A 116 -1.97 -7.93 -22.43
N LYS A 117 -1.11 -7.64 -21.46
CA LYS A 117 0.32 -7.95 -21.51
C LYS A 117 0.64 -9.13 -20.61
N SER A 118 1.72 -9.85 -20.93
CA SER A 118 2.17 -10.92 -20.06
C SER A 118 2.71 -10.35 -18.74
N GLY A 119 2.43 -11.01 -17.62
CA GLY A 119 2.89 -10.58 -16.30
C GLY A 119 4.41 -10.37 -16.25
N GLY A 120 5.19 -11.16 -16.98
CA GLY A 120 6.64 -11.06 -17.06
C GLY A 120 7.20 -9.79 -17.70
N GLU A 121 6.35 -8.94 -18.32
CA GLU A 121 6.76 -7.61 -18.79
C GLU A 121 6.81 -6.57 -17.67
N TYR A 122 6.19 -6.86 -16.50
CA TYR A 122 6.10 -5.96 -15.36
C TYR A 122 6.89 -6.42 -14.16
N PHE A 123 6.95 -7.72 -13.92
CA PHE A 123 7.66 -8.30 -12.77
C PHE A 123 8.01 -9.77 -13.04
N THR A 124 8.99 -10.27 -12.32
CA THR A 124 9.31 -11.70 -12.32
C THR A 124 8.33 -12.43 -11.40
N PRO A 125 7.57 -13.44 -11.88
CA PRO A 125 6.69 -14.22 -11.02
C PRO A 125 7.42 -14.80 -9.81
N ALA A 126 6.78 -14.79 -8.64
CA ALA A 126 7.39 -15.25 -7.38
C ALA A 126 7.92 -16.69 -7.46
N GLU A 127 7.23 -17.58 -8.19
CA GLU A 127 7.64 -18.96 -8.38
C GLU A 127 8.96 -19.07 -9.16
N VAL A 128 9.16 -18.20 -10.16
CA VAL A 128 10.39 -18.15 -10.95
C VAL A 128 11.53 -17.60 -10.11
N SER A 129 11.29 -16.52 -9.36
CA SER A 129 12.25 -15.93 -8.43
C SER A 129 12.70 -16.94 -7.37
N MET A 130 11.75 -17.65 -6.77
CA MET A 130 12.03 -18.72 -5.79
C MET A 130 12.84 -19.87 -6.41
N LEU A 131 12.51 -20.30 -7.64
CA LEU A 131 13.26 -21.34 -8.33
C LEU A 131 14.72 -20.91 -8.58
N LEU A 132 14.93 -19.68 -9.08
CA LEU A 132 16.27 -19.13 -9.30
C LEU A 132 17.07 -19.05 -8.00
N THR A 133 16.44 -18.57 -6.92
CA THR A 133 17.05 -18.51 -5.60
C THR A 133 17.47 -19.89 -5.11
N ARG A 134 16.60 -20.89 -5.19
CA ARG A 134 16.91 -22.27 -4.78
C ARG A 134 18.02 -22.89 -5.62
N LEU A 135 18.04 -22.63 -6.93
CA LEU A 135 19.14 -23.08 -7.78
C LEU A 135 20.47 -22.43 -7.44
N GLY A 136 20.46 -21.10 -7.21
CA GLY A 136 21.66 -20.33 -6.87
C GLY A 136 22.23 -20.63 -5.48
N THR A 137 21.37 -21.06 -4.54
CA THR A 137 21.75 -21.40 -3.15
C THR A 137 21.95 -22.89 -2.92
N ASN A 138 21.67 -23.74 -3.91
CA ASN A 138 21.75 -25.18 -3.77
C ASN A 138 23.14 -25.63 -3.32
N GLY A 139 23.18 -26.44 -2.25
CA GLY A 139 24.41 -26.92 -1.65
C GLY A 139 25.22 -25.90 -0.84
N LYS A 140 24.68 -24.69 -0.61
CA LYS A 140 25.30 -23.67 0.23
C LYS A 140 24.65 -23.63 1.61
N SER A 141 25.48 -23.52 2.64
CA SER A 141 25.03 -23.37 4.04
C SER A 141 24.91 -21.91 4.48
N SER A 142 25.47 -20.98 3.73
CA SER A 142 25.40 -19.55 3.98
C SER A 142 25.64 -18.75 2.71
N ILE A 143 25.10 -17.52 2.65
CA ILE A 143 25.29 -16.58 1.56
C ILE A 143 26.01 -15.37 2.14
N SER A 144 27.17 -15.01 1.58
CA SER A 144 27.96 -13.86 2.05
C SER A 144 27.54 -12.53 1.44
N SER A 145 27.03 -12.55 0.21
CA SER A 145 26.55 -11.34 -0.50
C SER A 145 25.63 -11.71 -1.64
N VAL A 146 24.68 -10.84 -1.91
CA VAL A 146 23.76 -10.92 -3.05
C VAL A 146 23.93 -9.68 -3.89
N TYR A 147 24.05 -9.85 -5.20
CA TYR A 147 24.10 -8.76 -6.15
C TYR A 147 22.97 -8.87 -7.15
N GLU A 148 22.05 -7.89 -7.13
CA GLU A 148 20.92 -7.81 -8.03
C GLU A 148 21.15 -6.70 -9.05
N ILE A 149 21.18 -7.07 -10.35
CA ILE A 149 21.48 -6.15 -11.45
C ILE A 149 20.22 -5.44 -11.94
N THR A 150 19.06 -6.07 -11.78
CA THR A 150 17.80 -5.63 -12.42
C THR A 150 16.86 -4.88 -11.49
N LEU A 151 17.22 -4.69 -10.21
CA LEU A 151 16.35 -4.05 -9.19
C LEU A 151 14.94 -4.68 -9.06
N GLN A 152 14.76 -5.92 -9.52
CA GLN A 152 13.44 -6.54 -9.54
C GLN A 152 13.39 -7.78 -8.63
N GLU A 153 12.94 -7.57 -7.41
CA GLU A 153 12.17 -8.50 -6.56
C GLU A 153 12.72 -9.89 -6.21
N MET A 154 14.03 -10.14 -6.31
CA MET A 154 14.61 -11.37 -5.76
C MET A 154 14.86 -11.30 -4.24
N ILE A 155 14.85 -10.11 -3.65
CA ILE A 155 15.21 -9.89 -2.25
C ILE A 155 14.26 -10.60 -1.27
N PRO A 156 12.91 -10.60 -1.44
CA PRO A 156 12.02 -11.31 -0.54
C PRO A 156 12.25 -12.82 -0.52
N SER A 157 12.51 -13.41 -1.69
CA SER A 157 12.74 -14.87 -1.81
C SER A 157 14.05 -15.32 -1.16
N LEU A 158 15.05 -14.45 -1.12
CA LEU A 158 16.33 -14.71 -0.45
C LEU A 158 16.25 -14.62 1.06
N LEU A 159 15.44 -13.71 1.59
CA LEU A 159 15.20 -13.57 3.04
C LEU A 159 14.39 -14.75 3.60
N ALA A 160 13.56 -15.41 2.79
CA ALA A 160 12.79 -16.58 3.19
C ALA A 160 13.62 -17.88 3.27
N VAL A 161 14.83 -17.89 2.72
CA VAL A 161 15.73 -19.08 2.68
C VAL A 161 16.88 -18.98 3.69
N ALA A 162 17.12 -17.79 4.27
CA ALA A 162 18.14 -17.54 5.29
C ALA A 162 17.59 -17.71 6.70
#